data_bd33d41a88961cb7b7a9ab94255ba8ac
#
_entry.id   bd33d41a88961cb7b7a9ab94255ba8ac
#
_cell.length_a   1.000
_cell.length_b   1.000
_cell.length_c   1.000
_cell.angle_alpha   90.00
_cell.angle_beta   90.00
_cell.angle_gamma   90.00
#
_symmetry.space_group_name_H-M   'P 1'
#
loop_
_entity.id
_entity.type
_entity.pdbx_description
1 polymer ?
#
loop_
_entity_poly.entity_id
_entity_poly.type
_entity_poly.pdbx_seq_one_letter_code
_entity_poly.pdbx_strand_id
1 'polypeptide(L)'
;VFVQTWHGFPLKKMVNDLEDEKERKDQLKQFRPRMKKWDYLLTSSKMNTMLLESAFNLKDNENLQILDYGAPRNEYLLSQVTDEERKKLQRKYLFTTNENKKYILFCPTWRKKEREDLTSVDLVKLLEYLPKEYEIIVKLHPNEGMLRSKYNSLDARIHCFYNEFVDIQELYILCETMITDYSSTIFDFAHLNKPILLLQEDVEMYQKDIGFYFNIFELGHFPIVSLDEEKLALQLKGMNYMDYSKIVNRLISKDSKESSQQILNTVFEETNSNGMDK
;
A
#
# COMPACT_ATOMS: atom_id res chain seq x y z
N VAL A 1 7.65 21.16 15.52
CA VAL A 1 7.15 20.99 14.14
C VAL A 1 6.60 19.58 13.95
N PHE A 2 5.41 19.46 13.41
CA PHE A 2 4.76 18.19 13.15
C PHE A 2 4.52 18.03 11.63
N VAL A 3 5.18 17.05 11.02
CA VAL A 3 5.03 16.71 9.62
C VAL A 3 4.16 15.46 9.51
N GLN A 4 2.99 15.57 8.90
CA GLN A 4 2.11 14.43 8.60
C GLN A 4 2.48 13.85 7.24
N THR A 5 3.06 12.66 7.24
CA THR A 5 3.48 11.99 6.01
C THR A 5 2.36 11.24 5.31
N TRP A 6 1.25 10.98 6.01
CA TRP A 6 0.20 10.06 5.63
C TRP A 6 0.77 8.66 5.28
N HIS A 7 -0.11 7.69 4.99
CA HIS A 7 0.31 6.28 4.86
C HIS A 7 -0.06 5.63 3.52
N GLY A 8 -0.46 6.41 2.53
CA GLY A 8 -0.77 5.91 1.19
C GLY A 8 -1.71 6.84 0.44
N PHE A 9 -1.77 6.67 -0.88
CA PHE A 9 -2.74 7.38 -1.71
C PHE A 9 -4.16 6.86 -1.43
N PRO A 10 -5.17 7.71 -1.18
CA PRO A 10 -6.51 7.25 -0.82
C PRO A 10 -7.28 6.70 -2.03
N LEU A 11 -7.54 5.40 -2.04
CA LEU A 11 -8.50 4.76 -2.95
C LEU A 11 -9.91 4.80 -2.38
N LYS A 12 -10.03 4.58 -1.08
CA LYS A 12 -11.27 4.49 -0.33
C LYS A 12 -11.68 5.85 0.21
N LYS A 13 -12.99 6.12 0.28
CA LYS A 13 -13.52 7.28 0.99
C LYS A 13 -13.13 7.23 2.46
N MET A 14 -12.83 8.37 3.05
CA MET A 14 -12.35 8.49 4.43
C MET A 14 -12.96 9.70 5.12
N VAL A 15 -13.06 9.59 6.43
CA VAL A 15 -13.39 10.67 7.37
C VAL A 15 -14.61 11.49 6.93
N ASN A 16 -14.43 12.71 6.42
CA ASN A 16 -15.54 13.60 6.02
C ASN A 16 -16.25 13.14 4.74
N ASP A 17 -15.59 12.32 3.92
CA ASP A 17 -16.14 11.86 2.64
C ASP A 17 -16.90 10.53 2.75
N LEU A 18 -16.99 9.95 3.96
CA LEU A 18 -17.80 8.76 4.22
C LEU A 18 -19.29 9.03 4.00
N GLU A 19 -20.00 8.07 3.42
CA GLU A 19 -21.43 8.19 3.16
C GLU A 19 -22.24 8.01 4.45
N ASP A 20 -21.85 7.09 5.33
CA ASP A 20 -22.49 6.89 6.61
C ASP A 20 -22.27 8.11 7.54
N GLU A 21 -23.35 8.78 7.90
CA GLU A 21 -23.31 10.02 8.69
C GLU A 21 -22.77 9.80 10.10
N LYS A 22 -23.08 8.67 10.71
CA LYS A 22 -22.63 8.35 12.07
C LYS A 22 -21.13 8.09 12.06
N GLU A 23 -20.67 7.24 11.17
CA GLU A 23 -19.24 6.91 11.04
C GLU A 23 -18.43 8.17 10.66
N ARG A 24 -18.93 9.00 9.77
CA ARG A 24 -18.34 10.29 9.42
C ARG A 24 -18.17 11.21 10.62
N LYS A 25 -19.22 11.37 11.46
CA LYS A 25 -19.16 12.18 12.69
C LYS A 25 -18.15 11.62 13.69
N ASP A 26 -18.14 10.31 13.87
CA ASP A 26 -17.23 9.62 14.80
C ASP A 26 -15.77 9.78 14.37
N GLN A 27 -15.47 9.59 13.08
CA GLN A 27 -14.13 9.77 12.55
C GLN A 27 -13.68 11.24 12.60
N LEU A 28 -14.53 12.20 12.24
CA LEU A 28 -14.20 13.61 12.38
C LEU A 28 -13.88 13.99 13.82
N LYS A 29 -14.66 13.51 14.79
CA LYS A 29 -14.39 13.74 16.22
C LYS A 29 -13.04 13.18 16.64
N GLN A 30 -12.65 12.02 16.11
CA GLN A 30 -11.37 11.38 16.39
C GLN A 30 -10.18 12.11 15.73
N PHE A 31 -10.35 12.57 14.50
CA PHE A 31 -9.25 13.16 13.72
C PHE A 31 -9.02 14.65 14.01
N ARG A 32 -10.06 15.45 14.26
CA ARG A 32 -9.95 16.90 14.53
C ARG A 32 -8.85 17.30 15.50
N PRO A 33 -8.71 16.68 16.69
CA PRO A 33 -7.64 17.05 17.63
C PRO A 33 -6.23 16.74 17.12
N ARG A 34 -6.11 15.75 16.22
CA ARG A 34 -4.82 15.36 15.62
C ARG A 34 -4.44 16.32 14.50
N MET A 35 -5.39 16.66 13.63
CA MET A 35 -5.18 17.56 12.48
C MET A 35 -4.74 18.95 12.91
N LYS A 36 -5.27 19.47 14.05
CA LYS A 36 -4.85 20.77 14.60
C LYS A 36 -3.37 20.84 15.02
N LYS A 37 -2.68 19.70 15.08
CA LYS A 37 -1.25 19.62 15.42
C LYS A 37 -0.35 19.54 14.20
N TRP A 38 -0.94 19.43 13.00
CA TRP A 38 -0.15 19.30 11.77
C TRP A 38 0.33 20.70 11.34
N ASP A 39 1.63 20.88 11.25
CA ASP A 39 2.25 22.05 10.65
C ASP A 39 2.40 21.83 9.14
N TYR A 40 2.74 20.59 8.74
CA TYR A 40 2.89 20.19 7.35
C TYR A 40 2.15 18.90 7.03
N LEU A 41 1.58 18.82 5.83
CA LEU A 41 1.00 17.60 5.26
C LEU A 41 1.70 17.30 3.92
N LEU A 42 2.23 16.07 3.78
CA LEU A 42 2.85 15.62 2.54
C LEU A 42 1.82 15.06 1.57
N THR A 43 1.98 15.39 0.30
CA THR A 43 1.15 14.88 -0.79
C THR A 43 2.01 14.45 -1.97
N SER A 44 1.50 13.49 -2.76
CA SER A 44 2.20 12.91 -3.91
C SER A 44 1.70 13.42 -5.26
N SER A 45 0.65 14.26 -5.28
CA SER A 45 0.09 14.87 -6.48
C SER A 45 -0.99 15.87 -6.13
N LYS A 46 -1.39 16.69 -7.11
CA LYS A 46 -2.54 17.59 -6.99
C LYS A 46 -3.82 16.83 -6.62
N MET A 47 -4.05 15.65 -7.20
CA MET A 47 -5.22 14.84 -6.87
C MET A 47 -5.14 14.32 -5.42
N ASN A 48 -3.97 13.90 -4.97
CA ASN A 48 -3.75 13.49 -3.58
C ASN A 48 -4.08 14.64 -2.61
N THR A 49 -3.58 15.85 -2.91
CA THR A 49 -3.89 17.06 -2.13
C THR A 49 -5.41 17.27 -2.04
N MET A 50 -6.11 17.31 -3.17
CA MET A 50 -7.56 17.54 -3.21
C MET A 50 -8.34 16.51 -2.38
N LEU A 51 -7.98 15.23 -2.47
CA LEU A 51 -8.65 14.17 -1.72
C LEU A 51 -8.39 14.28 -0.20
N LEU A 52 -7.17 14.60 0.21
CA LEU A 52 -6.86 14.77 1.64
C LEU A 52 -7.48 16.06 2.20
N GLU A 53 -7.52 17.15 1.44
CA GLU A 53 -8.23 18.38 1.82
C GLU A 53 -9.72 18.13 2.04
N SER A 54 -10.37 17.37 1.15
CA SER A 54 -11.78 16.99 1.29
C SER A 54 -12.00 16.09 2.50
N ALA A 55 -11.24 14.99 2.57
CA ALA A 55 -11.40 13.98 3.62
C ALA A 55 -11.22 14.56 5.03
N PHE A 56 -10.28 15.47 5.21
CA PHE A 56 -9.96 16.05 6.51
C PHE A 56 -10.55 17.44 6.74
N ASN A 57 -11.24 18.02 5.76
CA ASN A 57 -11.74 19.40 5.82
C ASN A 57 -10.65 20.40 6.26
N LEU A 58 -9.50 20.35 5.58
CA LEU A 58 -8.29 21.07 6.00
C LEU A 58 -8.39 22.59 5.94
N LYS A 59 -9.43 23.14 5.34
CA LYS A 59 -9.71 24.59 5.29
C LYS A 59 -9.80 25.23 6.67
N ASP A 60 -10.13 24.43 7.70
CA ASP A 60 -10.23 24.88 9.08
C ASP A 60 -8.86 24.98 9.80
N ASN A 61 -7.76 24.59 9.14
CA ASN A 61 -6.41 24.67 9.70
C ASN A 61 -5.56 25.68 8.91
N GLU A 62 -5.66 26.95 9.30
CA GLU A 62 -5.01 28.08 8.63
C GLU A 62 -3.47 28.02 8.66
N ASN A 63 -2.90 27.28 9.62
CA ASN A 63 -1.45 27.18 9.78
C ASN A 63 -0.84 25.98 9.04
N LEU A 64 -1.68 25.11 8.45
CA LEU A 64 -1.20 23.93 7.75
C LEU A 64 -0.61 24.29 6.40
N GLN A 65 0.62 23.87 6.17
CA GLN A 65 1.25 23.94 4.86
C GLN A 65 1.24 22.57 4.17
N ILE A 66 0.90 22.56 2.88
CA ILE A 66 0.92 21.35 2.06
C ILE A 66 2.22 21.30 1.28
N LEU A 67 3.01 20.24 1.46
CA LEU A 67 4.25 20.00 0.73
C LEU A 67 4.00 18.87 -0.29
N ASP A 68 3.94 19.24 -1.57
CA ASP A 68 3.71 18.29 -2.67
C ASP A 68 5.04 17.70 -3.19
N TYR A 69 5.86 17.19 -2.28
CA TYR A 69 7.19 16.63 -2.54
C TYR A 69 7.20 15.10 -2.64
N GLY A 70 6.02 14.48 -2.66
CA GLY A 70 5.90 13.04 -2.73
C GLY A 70 5.99 12.33 -1.38
N ALA A 71 5.98 11.00 -1.45
CA ALA A 71 6.03 10.12 -0.29
C ALA A 71 7.45 9.59 -0.04
N PRO A 72 8.13 10.01 1.05
CA PRO A 72 9.51 9.58 1.34
C PRO A 72 9.70 8.07 1.37
N ARG A 73 8.69 7.31 1.81
CA ARG A 73 8.72 5.85 1.83
C ARG A 73 8.97 5.22 0.46
N ASN A 74 8.60 5.92 -0.63
CA ASN A 74 8.71 5.41 -2.00
C ASN A 74 10.08 5.68 -2.63
N GLU A 75 10.95 6.48 -2.01
CA GLU A 75 12.34 6.69 -2.47
C GLU A 75 13.08 5.36 -2.67
N TYR A 76 12.84 4.42 -1.76
CA TYR A 76 13.45 3.09 -1.83
C TYR A 76 13.01 2.31 -3.07
N LEU A 77 11.73 2.41 -3.45
CA LEU A 77 11.20 1.76 -4.66
C LEU A 77 11.72 2.40 -5.94
N LEU A 78 12.00 3.70 -5.91
CA LEU A 78 12.55 4.46 -7.04
C LEU A 78 14.06 4.31 -7.20
N SER A 79 14.74 3.80 -6.19
CA SER A 79 16.16 3.49 -6.25
C SER A 79 16.41 2.23 -7.09
N GLN A 80 17.59 2.16 -7.73
CA GLN A 80 17.98 0.91 -8.38
C GLN A 80 18.31 -0.15 -7.34
N VAL A 81 17.46 -1.16 -7.25
CA VAL A 81 17.68 -2.30 -6.36
C VAL A 81 18.63 -3.27 -7.05
N THR A 82 19.75 -3.56 -6.41
CA THR A 82 20.74 -4.52 -6.93
C THR A 82 20.36 -5.95 -6.55
N ASP A 83 20.91 -6.92 -7.27
CA ASP A 83 20.74 -8.35 -6.94
C ASP A 83 21.26 -8.66 -5.52
N GLU A 84 22.33 -7.98 -5.08
CA GLU A 84 22.88 -8.15 -3.75
C GLU A 84 21.92 -7.63 -2.66
N GLU A 85 21.25 -6.52 -2.90
CA GLU A 85 20.20 -6.01 -1.98
C GLU A 85 19.03 -6.98 -1.92
N ARG A 86 18.59 -7.52 -3.07
CA ARG A 86 17.55 -8.55 -3.11
C ARG A 86 17.95 -9.79 -2.31
N LYS A 87 19.18 -10.29 -2.44
CA LYS A 87 19.72 -11.40 -1.63
C LYS A 87 19.73 -11.06 -0.15
N LYS A 88 20.10 -9.82 0.20
CA LYS A 88 20.07 -9.36 1.59
C LYS A 88 18.65 -9.40 2.18
N LEU A 89 17.65 -8.99 1.42
CA LEU A 89 16.25 -9.04 1.82
C LEU A 89 15.74 -10.49 1.94
N GLN A 90 16.14 -11.38 1.03
CA GLN A 90 15.84 -12.82 1.12
C GLN A 90 16.43 -13.42 2.41
N ARG A 91 17.69 -13.10 2.73
CA ARG A 91 18.31 -13.54 4.02
C ARG A 91 17.55 -13.00 5.22
N LYS A 92 17.18 -11.69 5.19
CA LYS A 92 16.49 -11.01 6.28
C LYS A 92 15.12 -11.63 6.62
N TYR A 93 14.31 -11.91 5.60
CA TYR A 93 12.92 -12.31 5.78
C TYR A 93 12.66 -13.80 5.62
N LEU A 94 13.43 -14.48 4.76
CA LEU A 94 13.13 -15.83 4.30
C LEU A 94 14.25 -16.81 4.61
N PHE A 95 15.32 -16.35 5.26
CA PHE A 95 16.48 -17.14 5.64
C PHE A 95 17.10 -17.94 4.47
N THR A 96 17.01 -17.43 3.26
CA THR A 96 17.51 -18.05 2.03
C THR A 96 18.23 -17.04 1.15
N THR A 97 19.01 -17.53 0.20
CA THR A 97 19.65 -16.74 -0.86
C THR A 97 19.40 -17.34 -2.24
N ASN A 98 18.36 -18.15 -2.37
CA ASN A 98 18.06 -18.82 -3.62
C ASN A 98 17.47 -17.82 -4.64
N GLU A 99 18.30 -17.41 -5.60
CA GLU A 99 17.96 -16.43 -6.63
C GLU A 99 16.84 -16.91 -7.59
N ASN A 100 16.64 -18.22 -7.68
CA ASN A 100 15.60 -18.78 -8.56
C ASN A 100 14.20 -18.68 -7.95
N LYS A 101 14.07 -18.27 -6.68
CA LYS A 101 12.77 -18.13 -6.03
C LYS A 101 12.01 -16.91 -6.53
N LYS A 102 10.71 -17.11 -6.78
CA LYS A 102 9.74 -16.10 -7.18
C LYS A 102 8.69 -15.93 -6.10
N TYR A 103 8.49 -14.73 -5.63
CA TYR A 103 7.57 -14.47 -4.53
C TYR A 103 6.33 -13.74 -5.03
N ILE A 104 5.16 -14.22 -4.58
CA ILE A 104 3.86 -13.57 -4.77
C ILE A 104 3.50 -12.91 -3.46
N LEU A 105 3.31 -11.59 -3.46
CA LEU A 105 2.81 -10.86 -2.30
C LEU A 105 1.28 -10.97 -2.25
N PHE A 106 0.77 -11.51 -1.16
CA PHE A 106 -0.66 -11.58 -0.88
C PHE A 106 -0.98 -10.67 0.31
N CYS A 107 -1.64 -9.54 0.05
CA CYS A 107 -1.88 -8.50 1.06
C CYS A 107 -3.28 -7.87 0.92
N PRO A 108 -4.37 -8.62 1.16
CA PRO A 108 -5.72 -8.10 1.09
C PRO A 108 -6.00 -7.12 2.25
N THR A 109 -6.95 -6.23 2.03
CA THR A 109 -7.41 -5.26 3.01
C THR A 109 -8.10 -5.95 4.19
N TRP A 110 -7.86 -5.44 5.39
CA TRP A 110 -8.56 -5.84 6.60
C TRP A 110 -10.09 -5.63 6.48
N ARG A 111 -10.86 -6.49 7.16
CA ARG A 111 -12.31 -6.38 7.28
C ARG A 111 -12.71 -6.09 8.72
N LYS A 112 -13.75 -5.27 8.93
CA LYS A 112 -14.28 -4.94 10.28
C LYS A 112 -14.81 -6.19 11.01
N LYS A 113 -15.36 -7.15 10.27
CA LYS A 113 -15.78 -8.44 10.83
C LYS A 113 -14.58 -9.39 10.82
N GLU A 114 -14.40 -10.11 11.92
CA GLU A 114 -13.43 -11.20 11.96
C GLU A 114 -13.73 -12.22 10.87
N ARG A 115 -12.68 -12.68 10.22
CA ARG A 115 -12.74 -13.71 9.20
C ARG A 115 -11.74 -14.80 9.51
N GLU A 116 -12.08 -16.02 9.12
CA GLU A 116 -11.22 -17.19 9.30
C GLU A 116 -10.18 -17.31 8.20
N ASP A 117 -10.50 -16.76 7.02
CA ASP A 117 -9.66 -16.78 5.83
C ASP A 117 -9.59 -15.41 5.16
N LEU A 118 -8.45 -15.12 4.53
CA LEU A 118 -8.22 -13.89 3.77
C LEU A 118 -8.88 -13.91 2.40
N THR A 119 -9.15 -15.11 1.87
CA THR A 119 -9.69 -15.37 0.53
C THR A 119 -10.31 -16.75 0.47
N SER A 120 -11.21 -16.99 -0.48
CA SER A 120 -11.72 -18.32 -0.81
C SER A 120 -10.74 -19.14 -1.66
N VAL A 121 -9.67 -18.55 -2.19
CA VAL A 121 -8.62 -19.26 -2.93
C VAL A 121 -7.82 -20.14 -1.96
N ASP A 122 -7.69 -21.41 -2.26
CA ASP A 122 -6.82 -22.33 -1.53
C ASP A 122 -5.36 -22.12 -1.96
N LEU A 123 -4.58 -21.45 -1.07
CA LEU A 123 -3.18 -21.12 -1.37
C LEU A 123 -2.27 -22.36 -1.46
N VAL A 124 -2.59 -23.45 -0.77
CA VAL A 124 -1.83 -24.70 -0.87
C VAL A 124 -2.06 -25.34 -2.22
N LYS A 125 -3.32 -25.45 -2.63
CA LYS A 125 -3.68 -25.97 -3.95
C LYS A 125 -3.15 -25.10 -5.08
N LEU A 126 -3.17 -23.77 -4.93
CA LEU A 126 -2.53 -22.86 -5.88
C LEU A 126 -1.03 -23.19 -6.05
N LEU A 127 -0.32 -23.45 -4.96
CA LEU A 127 1.10 -23.82 -4.99
C LEU A 127 1.35 -25.18 -5.65
N GLU A 128 0.37 -26.10 -5.69
CA GLU A 128 0.48 -27.36 -6.44
C GLU A 128 0.49 -27.14 -7.96
N TYR A 129 -0.25 -26.12 -8.47
CA TYR A 129 -0.28 -25.74 -9.89
C TYR A 129 0.87 -24.83 -10.32
N LEU A 130 1.59 -24.26 -9.34
CA LEU A 130 2.75 -23.38 -9.60
C LEU A 130 4.07 -24.19 -9.58
N PRO A 131 5.06 -23.82 -10.40
CA PRO A 131 6.41 -24.34 -10.30
C PRO A 131 7.00 -24.19 -8.89
N LYS A 132 7.93 -25.09 -8.50
CA LYS A 132 8.51 -25.14 -7.15
C LYS A 132 9.31 -23.91 -6.73
N GLU A 133 9.69 -23.07 -7.66
CA GLU A 133 10.33 -21.79 -7.40
C GLU A 133 9.39 -20.72 -6.86
N TYR A 134 8.06 -20.90 -7.01
CA TYR A 134 7.07 -19.95 -6.47
C TYR A 134 6.83 -20.18 -4.99
N GLU A 135 6.84 -19.07 -4.25
CA GLU A 135 6.48 -18.99 -2.83
C GLU A 135 5.54 -17.80 -2.60
N ILE A 136 4.73 -17.86 -1.55
CA ILE A 136 3.75 -16.82 -1.23
C ILE A 136 4.18 -16.10 0.03
N ILE A 137 4.28 -14.78 -0.04
CA ILE A 137 4.44 -13.90 1.13
C ILE A 137 3.06 -13.33 1.47
N VAL A 138 2.51 -13.72 2.60
CA VAL A 138 1.26 -13.18 3.13
C VAL A 138 1.58 -12.04 4.09
N LYS A 139 1.17 -10.82 3.76
CA LYS A 139 1.29 -9.67 4.66
C LYS A 139 -0.07 -9.33 5.26
N LEU A 140 -0.24 -9.66 6.52
CA LEU A 140 -1.47 -9.37 7.26
C LEU A 140 -1.53 -7.89 7.70
N HIS A 141 -2.76 -7.39 7.82
CA HIS A 141 -2.98 -6.17 8.58
C HIS A 141 -2.75 -6.45 10.09
N PRO A 142 -2.25 -5.47 10.89
CA PRO A 142 -2.02 -5.67 12.32
C PRO A 142 -3.24 -6.21 13.10
N ASN A 143 -4.46 -5.90 12.68
CA ASN A 143 -5.69 -6.39 13.30
C ASN A 143 -6.02 -7.87 12.97
N GLU A 144 -5.30 -8.49 12.06
CA GLU A 144 -5.50 -9.90 11.63
C GLU A 144 -4.35 -10.81 12.07
N GLY A 145 -3.54 -10.37 13.02
CA GLY A 145 -2.40 -11.12 13.53
C GLY A 145 -2.72 -12.54 14.02
N MET A 146 -3.98 -12.80 14.42
CA MET A 146 -4.45 -14.13 14.80
C MET A 146 -4.33 -15.16 13.66
N LEU A 147 -4.39 -14.72 12.41
CA LEU A 147 -4.29 -15.60 11.24
C LEU A 147 -2.84 -16.02 10.92
N ARG A 148 -1.84 -15.39 11.54
CA ARG A 148 -0.42 -15.67 11.24
C ARG A 148 -0.05 -17.13 11.38
N SER A 149 -0.38 -17.74 12.53
CA SER A 149 -0.03 -19.14 12.80
C SER A 149 -0.70 -20.08 11.80
N LYS A 150 -1.96 -19.81 11.46
CA LYS A 150 -2.69 -20.56 10.44
C LYS A 150 -1.94 -20.53 9.11
N TYR A 151 -1.65 -19.36 8.56
CA TYR A 151 -1.01 -19.25 7.24
C TYR A 151 0.42 -19.82 7.23
N ASN A 152 1.21 -19.60 8.27
CA ASN A 152 2.56 -20.18 8.38
C ASN A 152 2.58 -21.72 8.50
N SER A 153 1.48 -22.34 8.93
CA SER A 153 1.40 -23.80 9.07
C SER A 153 0.85 -24.52 7.83
N LEU A 154 0.38 -23.78 6.82
CA LEU A 154 -0.25 -24.38 5.64
C LEU A 154 0.75 -25.11 4.73
N ASP A 155 1.85 -24.48 4.38
CA ASP A 155 2.90 -25.02 3.49
C ASP A 155 4.22 -24.29 3.79
N ALA A 156 5.35 -24.97 3.65
CA ALA A 156 6.68 -24.38 3.84
C ALA A 156 7.02 -23.25 2.87
N ARG A 157 6.28 -23.13 1.77
CA ARG A 157 6.39 -22.05 0.76
C ARG A 157 5.48 -20.86 1.05
N ILE A 158 4.77 -20.83 2.20
CA ILE A 158 3.92 -19.71 2.63
C ILE A 158 4.57 -19.05 3.84
N HIS A 159 4.95 -17.78 3.67
CA HIS A 159 5.60 -16.96 4.68
C HIS A 159 4.67 -15.86 5.13
N CYS A 160 4.15 -15.92 6.36
CA CYS A 160 3.15 -14.96 6.84
C CYS A 160 3.74 -13.99 7.85
N PHE A 161 3.61 -12.70 7.55
CA PHE A 161 4.04 -11.58 8.39
C PHE A 161 2.86 -10.70 8.79
N TYR A 162 2.88 -10.12 10.00
CA TYR A 162 1.81 -9.18 10.40
C TYR A 162 2.34 -7.87 10.98
N ASN A 163 2.93 -7.85 12.14
CA ASN A 163 3.36 -6.66 12.87
C ASN A 163 4.81 -6.74 13.36
N GLU A 164 5.60 -7.54 12.71
CA GLU A 164 7.04 -7.57 12.96
C GLU A 164 7.71 -6.33 12.36
N PHE A 165 9.02 -6.24 12.57
CA PHE A 165 9.87 -5.24 11.89
C PHE A 165 9.98 -5.55 10.39
N VAL A 166 8.84 -5.51 9.71
CA VAL A 166 8.70 -5.76 8.28
C VAL A 166 8.36 -4.47 7.57
N ASP A 167 9.27 -4.01 6.74
CA ASP A 167 9.01 -2.91 5.83
C ASP A 167 8.30 -3.43 4.58
N ILE A 168 7.13 -2.89 4.29
CA ILE A 168 6.32 -3.31 3.14
C ILE A 168 7.03 -2.98 1.82
N GLN A 169 7.80 -1.90 1.74
CA GLN A 169 8.57 -1.54 0.55
C GLN A 169 9.64 -2.59 0.24
N GLU A 170 10.27 -3.17 1.27
CA GLU A 170 11.23 -4.26 1.09
C GLU A 170 10.55 -5.53 0.56
N LEU A 171 9.31 -5.81 1.00
CA LEU A 171 8.54 -6.93 0.46
C LEU A 171 8.12 -6.68 -1.01
N TYR A 172 7.78 -5.44 -1.38
CA TYR A 172 7.50 -5.10 -2.79
C TYR A 172 8.68 -5.40 -3.70
N ILE A 173 9.90 -5.11 -3.25
CA ILE A 173 11.13 -5.40 -4.00
C ILE A 173 11.33 -6.90 -4.17
N LEU A 174 11.10 -7.70 -3.13
CA LEU A 174 11.24 -9.16 -3.19
C LEU A 174 10.25 -9.83 -4.13
N CYS A 175 9.02 -9.33 -4.19
CA CYS A 175 7.93 -10.00 -4.91
C CYS A 175 7.90 -9.65 -6.39
N GLU A 176 7.56 -10.63 -7.22
CA GLU A 176 7.38 -10.46 -8.67
C GLU A 176 5.96 -10.00 -9.02
N THR A 177 5.01 -10.29 -8.16
CA THR A 177 3.57 -10.04 -8.38
C THR A 177 2.90 -9.72 -7.06
N MET A 178 1.90 -8.87 -7.07
CA MET A 178 1.04 -8.60 -5.91
C MET A 178 -0.39 -9.05 -6.18
N ILE A 179 -0.97 -9.74 -5.21
CA ILE A 179 -2.42 -9.98 -5.12
C ILE A 179 -2.95 -9.16 -3.95
N THR A 180 -3.86 -8.26 -4.22
CA THR A 180 -4.52 -7.43 -3.21
C THR A 180 -5.96 -7.12 -3.65
N ASP A 181 -6.70 -6.34 -2.88
CA ASP A 181 -8.09 -5.98 -3.19
C ASP A 181 -8.27 -4.45 -3.27
N TYR A 182 -8.71 -3.80 -2.21
CA TYR A 182 -9.03 -2.36 -2.14
C TYR A 182 -7.96 -1.56 -1.38
N SER A 183 -6.73 -2.01 -1.45
CA SER A 183 -5.63 -1.43 -0.69
C SER A 183 -4.93 -0.29 -1.43
N SER A 184 -4.50 0.72 -0.69
CA SER A 184 -3.62 1.79 -1.20
C SER A 184 -2.20 1.30 -1.55
N THR A 185 -1.83 0.08 -1.17
CA THR A 185 -0.56 -0.57 -1.54
C THR A 185 -0.37 -0.68 -3.05
N ILE A 186 -1.48 -0.71 -3.81
CA ILE A 186 -1.50 -0.70 -5.28
C ILE A 186 -0.66 0.46 -5.84
N PHE A 187 -0.80 1.65 -5.26
CA PHE A 187 -0.15 2.86 -5.79
C PHE A 187 1.35 2.84 -5.55
N ASP A 188 1.79 2.43 -4.36
CA ASP A 188 3.21 2.30 -4.07
C ASP A 188 3.85 1.21 -4.95
N PHE A 189 3.20 0.04 -5.07
CA PHE A 189 3.70 -1.06 -5.89
C PHE A 189 3.73 -0.74 -7.38
N ALA A 190 2.86 0.15 -7.87
CA ALA A 190 2.82 0.59 -9.27
C ALA A 190 4.14 1.21 -9.76
N HIS A 191 4.96 1.80 -8.87
CA HIS A 191 6.30 2.28 -9.23
C HIS A 191 7.21 1.19 -9.81
N LEU A 192 6.96 -0.06 -9.46
CA LEU A 192 7.80 -1.19 -9.90
C LEU A 192 7.37 -1.77 -11.25
N ASN A 193 6.21 -1.38 -11.78
CA ASN A 193 5.63 -1.94 -13.01
C ASN A 193 5.50 -3.48 -12.99
N LYS A 194 5.43 -4.08 -11.81
CA LYS A 194 5.18 -5.50 -11.61
C LYS A 194 3.68 -5.78 -11.57
N PRO A 195 3.22 -6.98 -11.99
CA PRO A 195 1.80 -7.30 -12.04
C PRO A 195 1.07 -7.13 -10.69
N ILE A 196 -0.12 -6.52 -10.74
CA ILE A 196 -1.05 -6.40 -9.63
C ILE A 196 -2.35 -7.06 -10.05
N LEU A 197 -2.77 -8.10 -9.33
CA LEU A 197 -4.04 -8.76 -9.51
C LEU A 197 -5.01 -8.32 -8.40
N LEU A 198 -6.26 -8.05 -8.78
CA LEU A 198 -7.26 -7.59 -7.83
C LEU A 198 -8.22 -8.70 -7.43
N LEU A 199 -8.25 -8.98 -6.14
CA LEU A 199 -9.21 -9.87 -5.50
C LEU A 199 -10.54 -9.11 -5.32
N GLN A 200 -11.61 -9.57 -5.98
CA GLN A 200 -12.89 -8.86 -6.04
C GLN A 200 -14.04 -9.69 -5.48
N GLU A 201 -13.80 -10.51 -4.44
CA GLU A 201 -14.79 -11.46 -3.90
C GLU A 201 -16.02 -10.76 -3.28
N ASP A 202 -15.82 -9.57 -2.71
CA ASP A 202 -16.85 -8.81 -1.97
C ASP A 202 -16.99 -7.35 -2.44
N VAL A 203 -16.66 -7.07 -3.72
CA VAL A 203 -16.57 -5.69 -4.24
C VAL A 203 -17.87 -4.90 -4.09
N GLU A 204 -19.03 -5.50 -4.34
CA GLU A 204 -20.33 -4.81 -4.25
C GLU A 204 -20.64 -4.41 -2.80
N MET A 205 -20.39 -5.31 -1.86
CA MET A 205 -20.59 -5.05 -0.44
C MET A 205 -19.60 -3.95 0.04
N TYR A 206 -18.33 -4.07 -0.36
CA TYR A 206 -17.30 -3.12 0.03
C TYR A 206 -17.55 -1.71 -0.53
N GLN A 207 -18.00 -1.62 -1.78
CA GLN A 207 -18.39 -0.37 -2.43
C GLN A 207 -19.56 0.30 -1.69
N LYS A 208 -20.56 -0.49 -1.26
CA LYS A 208 -21.71 0.01 -0.51
C LYS A 208 -21.34 0.49 0.90
N ASP A 209 -20.46 -0.23 1.59
CA ASP A 209 -20.13 0.04 2.99
C ASP A 209 -19.13 1.19 3.15
N ILE A 210 -18.18 1.34 2.23
CA ILE A 210 -17.08 2.29 2.36
C ILE A 210 -17.04 3.27 1.18
N GLY A 211 -17.17 2.76 -0.05
CA GLY A 211 -17.07 3.52 -1.28
C GLY A 211 -15.63 3.82 -1.70
N PHE A 212 -15.49 4.18 -2.97
CA PHE A 212 -14.21 4.55 -3.59
C PHE A 212 -14.26 5.98 -4.11
N TYR A 213 -13.11 6.65 -4.15
CA TYR A 213 -13.01 7.98 -4.74
C TYR A 213 -13.08 7.95 -6.27
N PHE A 214 -12.64 6.86 -6.87
CA PHE A 214 -12.61 6.68 -8.33
C PHE A 214 -12.50 5.19 -8.70
N ASN A 215 -12.77 4.89 -9.96
CA ASN A 215 -12.60 3.56 -10.52
C ASN A 215 -11.13 3.35 -10.93
N ILE A 216 -10.41 2.45 -10.26
CA ILE A 216 -9.01 2.18 -10.54
C ILE A 216 -8.77 1.59 -11.93
N PHE A 217 -9.75 0.87 -12.50
CA PHE A 217 -9.65 0.26 -13.83
C PHE A 217 -9.56 1.28 -14.97
N GLU A 218 -9.93 2.56 -14.71
CA GLU A 218 -9.74 3.64 -15.68
C GLU A 218 -8.27 4.09 -15.79
N LEU A 219 -7.46 3.75 -14.80
CA LEU A 219 -6.07 4.19 -14.66
C LEU A 219 -5.04 3.12 -15.03
N GLY A 220 -5.46 1.86 -15.15
CA GLY A 220 -4.56 0.78 -15.45
C GLY A 220 -5.27 -0.52 -15.75
N HIS A 221 -4.53 -1.49 -16.25
CA HIS A 221 -5.01 -2.84 -16.41
C HIS A 221 -4.69 -3.66 -15.16
N PHE A 222 -5.73 -4.10 -14.48
CA PHE A 222 -5.64 -4.94 -13.28
C PHE A 222 -6.40 -6.23 -13.52
N PRO A 223 -5.73 -7.34 -13.82
CA PRO A 223 -6.38 -8.63 -13.93
C PRO A 223 -7.11 -8.99 -12.63
N ILE A 224 -8.34 -9.49 -12.77
CA ILE A 224 -9.09 -9.99 -11.61
C ILE A 224 -8.61 -11.40 -11.30
N VAL A 225 -8.38 -11.67 -10.01
CA VAL A 225 -7.97 -12.97 -9.50
C VAL A 225 -9.03 -14.02 -9.85
N SER A 226 -8.62 -15.08 -10.52
CA SER A 226 -9.47 -16.27 -10.68
C SER A 226 -9.60 -17.00 -9.35
N LEU A 227 -10.82 -17.37 -8.96
CA LEU A 227 -11.08 -18.20 -7.79
C LEU A 227 -10.87 -19.71 -8.06
N ASP A 228 -10.50 -20.06 -9.29
CA ASP A 228 -10.03 -21.37 -9.70
C ASP A 228 -8.51 -21.36 -9.66
N GLU A 229 -7.89 -22.19 -8.81
CA GLU A 229 -6.45 -22.16 -8.52
C GLU A 229 -5.60 -22.51 -9.73
N GLU A 230 -6.06 -23.41 -10.61
CA GLU A 230 -5.35 -23.75 -11.85
C GLU A 230 -5.32 -22.56 -12.81
N LYS A 231 -6.45 -21.86 -12.98
CA LYS A 231 -6.53 -20.66 -13.81
C LYS A 231 -5.71 -19.52 -13.21
N LEU A 232 -5.75 -19.35 -11.90
CA LEU A 232 -4.93 -18.35 -11.20
C LEU A 232 -3.45 -18.64 -11.39
N ALA A 233 -3.01 -19.90 -11.31
CA ALA A 233 -1.64 -20.28 -11.58
C ALA A 233 -1.22 -19.95 -13.03
N LEU A 234 -2.12 -20.12 -14.00
CA LEU A 234 -1.87 -19.71 -15.39
C LEU A 234 -1.78 -18.19 -15.52
N GLN A 235 -2.64 -17.43 -14.85
CA GLN A 235 -2.54 -15.97 -14.80
C GLN A 235 -1.16 -15.55 -14.29
N LEU A 236 -0.74 -16.05 -13.14
CA LEU A 236 0.52 -15.69 -12.48
C LEU A 236 1.75 -16.04 -13.33
N LYS A 237 1.75 -17.17 -14.02
CA LYS A 237 2.84 -17.59 -14.93
C LYS A 237 2.94 -16.76 -16.21
N GLY A 238 1.78 -16.25 -16.67
CA GLY A 238 1.70 -15.51 -17.94
C GLY A 238 2.02 -14.03 -17.85
N MET A 239 2.18 -13.49 -16.62
CA MET A 239 2.40 -12.06 -16.41
C MET A 239 3.86 -11.75 -16.14
N ASN A 240 4.35 -10.66 -16.75
CA ASN A 240 5.70 -10.17 -16.51
C ASN A 240 5.67 -8.67 -16.15
N TYR A 241 5.60 -7.81 -17.15
CA TYR A 241 5.62 -6.36 -16.98
C TYR A 241 4.24 -5.76 -17.21
N MET A 242 3.90 -4.75 -16.41
CA MET A 242 2.66 -3.98 -16.56
C MET A 242 2.97 -2.50 -16.62
N ASP A 243 2.25 -1.76 -17.45
CA ASP A 243 2.39 -0.31 -17.53
C ASP A 243 1.40 0.40 -16.59
N TYR A 244 1.93 0.99 -15.52
CA TYR A 244 1.19 1.82 -14.58
C TYR A 244 1.52 3.30 -14.70
N SER A 245 2.06 3.75 -15.83
CA SER A 245 2.44 5.15 -16.06
C SER A 245 1.30 6.14 -15.82
N LYS A 246 0.05 5.77 -16.14
CA LYS A 246 -1.11 6.61 -15.85
C LYS A 246 -1.34 6.81 -14.35
N ILE A 247 -1.14 5.77 -13.54
CA ILE A 247 -1.22 5.86 -12.07
C ILE A 247 -0.11 6.76 -11.56
N VAL A 248 1.13 6.46 -11.95
CA VAL A 248 2.31 7.24 -11.49
C VAL A 248 2.14 8.71 -11.86
N ASN A 249 1.87 9.03 -13.13
CA ASN A 249 1.78 10.40 -13.60
C ASN A 249 0.60 11.18 -13.03
N ARG A 250 -0.49 10.52 -12.67
CA ARG A 250 -1.72 11.21 -12.26
C ARG A 250 -1.90 11.24 -10.74
N LEU A 251 -1.49 10.19 -10.03
CA LEU A 251 -1.79 10.02 -8.62
C LEU A 251 -0.58 10.23 -7.70
N ILE A 252 0.61 9.85 -8.14
CA ILE A 252 1.83 9.86 -7.35
C ILE A 252 3.01 10.51 -8.09
N SER A 253 2.72 11.50 -8.93
CA SER A 253 3.68 12.15 -9.84
C SER A 253 4.80 12.94 -9.15
N LYS A 254 4.66 13.20 -7.87
CA LYS A 254 5.65 13.93 -7.07
C LYS A 254 6.59 13.01 -6.29
N ASP A 255 6.31 11.71 -6.26
CA ASP A 255 7.23 10.77 -5.65
C ASP A 255 8.57 10.79 -6.39
N SER A 256 9.65 11.03 -5.67
CA SER A 256 10.99 11.16 -6.23
C SER A 256 12.05 10.60 -5.28
N LYS A 257 13.27 10.43 -5.77
CA LYS A 257 14.42 10.00 -4.95
C LYS A 257 14.90 11.09 -3.97
N GLU A 258 14.46 12.32 -4.17
CA GLU A 258 14.84 13.50 -3.41
C GLU A 258 13.74 13.98 -2.46
N SER A 259 12.60 13.26 -2.33
CA SER A 259 11.44 13.66 -1.52
C SER A 259 11.84 13.99 -0.08
N SER A 260 12.59 13.12 0.58
CA SER A 260 13.08 13.34 1.96
C SER A 260 13.92 14.59 2.07
N GLN A 261 14.86 14.81 1.14
CA GLN A 261 15.76 15.96 1.17
C GLN A 261 15.00 17.27 0.98
N GLN A 262 14.04 17.31 0.06
CA GLN A 262 13.21 18.50 -0.17
C GLN A 262 12.38 18.85 1.07
N ILE A 263 11.75 17.84 1.70
CA ILE A 263 10.99 18.02 2.92
C ILE A 263 11.85 18.56 4.05
N LEU A 264 13.01 17.94 4.28
CA LEU A 264 13.96 18.37 5.33
C LEU A 264 14.44 19.80 5.11
N ASN A 265 14.81 20.16 3.90
CA ASN A 265 15.25 21.52 3.58
C ASN A 265 14.17 22.53 3.93
N THR A 266 12.93 22.32 3.47
CA THR A 266 11.81 23.23 3.76
C THR A 266 11.54 23.36 5.26
N VAL A 267 11.44 22.25 5.97
CA VAL A 267 11.11 22.24 7.40
C VAL A 267 12.22 22.88 8.25
N PHE A 268 13.49 22.67 7.91
CA PHE A 268 14.61 23.24 8.66
C PHE A 268 14.92 24.69 8.30
N GLU A 269 14.73 25.12 7.05
CA GLU A 269 14.89 26.53 6.66
C GLU A 269 13.86 27.41 7.35
N GLU A 270 12.60 27.01 7.42
CA GLU A 270 11.55 27.75 8.10
C GLU A 270 11.73 27.78 9.64
N THR A 271 12.22 26.69 10.24
CA THR A 271 12.51 26.69 11.69
C THR A 271 13.66 27.62 12.05
N ASN A 272 14.65 27.75 11.21
CA ASN A 272 15.79 28.67 11.43
C ASN A 272 15.39 30.13 11.24
N SER A 273 14.54 30.46 10.27
CA SER A 273 14.05 31.84 10.05
C SER A 273 13.13 32.29 11.19
N ASN A 274 12.28 31.43 11.73
CA ASN A 274 11.40 31.75 12.87
C ASN A 274 12.13 31.79 14.23
N GLY A 275 13.34 31.28 14.30
CA GLY A 275 14.19 31.30 15.53
C GLY A 275 15.08 32.55 15.67
N MET A 276 15.23 33.36 14.62
CA MET A 276 16.03 34.60 14.66
C MET A 276 15.22 35.83 15.07
N ASP A 277 13.89 35.73 15.14
CA ASP A 277 12.99 36.84 15.53
C ASP A 277 12.51 36.73 16.99
N LYS A 278 13.16 35.96 17.81
CA LYS A 278 12.97 35.89 19.29
C LYS A 278 14.29 36.16 20.00
#